data_546c19b814c697fab77b8e591a6132d9
#
_entry.id   546c19b814c697fab77b8e591a6132d9
#
_cell.length_a   1.000
_cell.length_b   1.000
_cell.length_c   1.000
_cell.angle_alpha   90.00
_cell.angle_beta   90.00
_cell.angle_gamma   90.00
#
_symmetry.space_group_name_H-M   'P 1'
#
loop_
_entity.id
_entity.type
_entity.pdbx_description
1 polymer ?
#
loop_
_entity_poly.entity_id
_entity_poly.type
_entity_poly.pdbx_seq_one_letter_code
_entity_poly.pdbx_strand_id
1 'polypeptide(L)'
;MGKLSYAHISFLTFQATLQVICVCLAGYICARCGILNAQAQKYVSVLNVNLFTPALIFSKLASSLSLKKIIEISIIPIFYAVSTAVSVGCSKVASRLLRLNEPESNFVTAMSVFGNSNSLPVSLTVALAYTLPNLDWDIVSDDNPDKIASRGILYLLIFQQLGQVLRWSWGY
;
A
#
# COMPACT_ATOMS: atom_id res chain seq x y z
N MET A 1 -1.63 -6.67 -30.07
CA MET A 1 -0.62 -6.05 -29.20
C MET A 1 -1.04 -4.61 -28.95
N GLY A 2 -1.80 -4.35 -27.90
CA GLY A 2 -2.19 -3.00 -27.52
C GLY A 2 -0.99 -2.28 -26.95
N LYS A 3 -0.53 -1.21 -27.62
CA LYS A 3 0.49 -0.32 -27.06
C LYS A 3 -0.05 0.23 -25.75
N LEU A 4 0.68 0.04 -24.64
CA LEU A 4 0.44 0.77 -23.40
C LEU A 4 0.33 2.25 -23.74
N SER A 5 -0.88 2.78 -23.76
CA SER A 5 -1.07 4.21 -23.91
C SER A 5 -0.75 4.83 -22.55
N TYR A 6 0.31 5.63 -22.48
CA TYR A 6 0.63 6.41 -21.28
C TYR A 6 -0.58 7.19 -20.78
N ALA A 7 -1.45 7.61 -21.69
CA ALA A 7 -2.72 8.26 -21.37
C ALA A 7 -3.66 7.36 -20.55
N HIS A 8 -3.70 6.05 -20.82
CA HIS A 8 -4.56 5.13 -20.07
C HIS A 8 -4.05 4.92 -18.64
N ILE A 9 -2.74 4.75 -18.47
CA ILE A 9 -2.13 4.66 -17.11
C ILE A 9 -2.34 5.95 -16.34
N SER A 10 -2.12 7.10 -16.97
CA SER A 10 -2.36 8.41 -16.35
C SER A 10 -3.82 8.59 -15.94
N PHE A 11 -4.77 8.15 -16.76
CA PHE A 11 -6.19 8.21 -16.45
C PHE A 11 -6.56 7.33 -15.25
N LEU A 12 -6.05 6.08 -15.18
CA LEU A 12 -6.28 5.18 -14.05
C LEU A 12 -5.68 5.72 -12.75
N THR A 13 -4.46 6.27 -12.82
CA THR A 13 -3.82 6.91 -11.67
C THR A 13 -4.61 8.13 -11.20
N PHE A 14 -5.09 8.95 -12.14
CA PHE A 14 -5.95 10.10 -11.85
C PHE A 14 -7.27 9.66 -11.19
N GLN A 15 -7.92 8.63 -11.72
CA GLN A 15 -9.16 8.08 -11.15
C GLN A 15 -8.95 7.58 -9.72
N ALA A 16 -7.88 6.83 -9.46
CA ALA A 16 -7.54 6.35 -8.12
C ALA A 16 -7.27 7.51 -7.14
N THR A 17 -6.55 8.53 -7.59
CA THR A 17 -6.28 9.72 -6.79
C THR A 17 -7.57 10.51 -6.50
N LEU A 18 -8.42 10.69 -7.52
CA LEU A 18 -9.70 11.38 -7.38
C LEU A 18 -10.63 10.68 -6.39
N GLN A 19 -10.66 9.34 -6.40
CA GLN A 19 -11.42 8.56 -5.43
C GLN A 19 -10.98 8.87 -3.98
N VAL A 20 -9.68 8.94 -3.72
CA VAL A 20 -9.15 9.31 -2.39
C VAL A 20 -9.55 10.72 -2.01
N ILE A 21 -9.44 11.69 -2.95
CA ILE A 21 -9.83 13.09 -2.71
C ILE A 21 -11.32 13.17 -2.36
N CYS A 22 -12.20 12.47 -3.09
CA CYS A 22 -13.64 12.47 -2.81
C CYS A 22 -13.96 11.95 -1.41
N VAL A 23 -13.29 10.87 -0.97
CA VAL A 23 -13.46 10.32 0.39
C VAL A 23 -12.96 11.31 1.45
N CYS A 24 -11.80 11.94 1.22
CA CYS A 24 -11.27 12.97 2.12
C CYS A 24 -12.19 14.19 2.22
N LEU A 25 -12.75 14.65 1.09
CA LEU A 25 -13.72 15.74 1.06
C LEU A 25 -15.00 15.40 1.83
N ALA A 26 -15.52 14.18 1.66
CA ALA A 26 -16.67 13.72 2.43
C ALA A 26 -16.38 13.73 3.94
N GLY A 27 -15.23 13.22 4.36
CA GLY A 27 -14.78 13.29 5.75
C GLY A 27 -14.64 14.72 6.28
N TYR A 28 -14.08 15.61 5.48
CA TYR A 28 -13.95 17.03 5.81
C TYR A 28 -15.32 17.70 5.98
N ILE A 29 -16.26 17.45 5.07
CA ILE A 29 -17.64 17.97 5.16
C ILE A 29 -18.32 17.47 6.44
N CYS A 30 -18.22 16.18 6.75
CA CYS A 30 -18.78 15.61 7.98
C CYS A 30 -18.18 16.25 9.25
N ALA A 31 -16.88 16.56 9.23
CA ALA A 31 -16.22 17.26 10.33
C ALA A 31 -16.72 18.71 10.44
N ARG A 32 -16.88 19.43 9.31
CA ARG A 32 -17.41 20.81 9.29
C ARG A 32 -18.88 20.90 9.70
N CYS A 33 -19.68 19.88 9.37
CA CYS A 33 -21.07 19.77 9.82
C CYS A 33 -21.23 19.36 11.29
N GLY A 34 -20.14 19.14 12.03
CA GLY A 34 -20.16 18.78 13.45
C GLY A 34 -20.50 17.30 13.71
N ILE A 35 -20.72 16.49 12.67
CA ILE A 35 -20.99 15.04 12.80
C ILE A 35 -19.73 14.32 13.34
N LEU A 36 -18.55 14.70 12.85
CA LEU A 36 -17.27 14.18 13.25
C LEU A 36 -16.50 15.23 14.08
N ASN A 37 -16.86 15.39 15.34
CA ASN A 37 -16.08 16.20 16.27
C ASN A 37 -14.74 15.51 16.62
N ALA A 38 -13.80 16.21 17.24
CA ALA A 38 -12.46 15.69 17.56
C ALA A 38 -12.51 14.39 18.40
N GLN A 39 -13.49 14.26 19.27
CA GLN A 39 -13.67 13.09 20.13
C GLN A 39 -14.20 11.89 19.32
N ALA A 40 -15.16 12.11 18.42
CA ALA A 40 -15.65 11.08 17.49
C ALA A 40 -14.54 10.60 16.54
N GLN A 41 -13.73 11.49 16.01
CA GLN A 41 -12.56 11.13 15.19
C GLN A 41 -11.59 10.24 15.96
N LYS A 42 -11.32 10.56 17.24
CA LYS A 42 -10.45 9.75 18.10
C LYS A 42 -11.03 8.35 18.31
N TYR A 43 -12.33 8.23 18.59
CA TYR A 43 -12.98 6.92 18.75
C TYR A 43 -12.95 6.09 17.46
N VAL A 44 -13.23 6.71 16.32
CA VAL A 44 -13.17 6.03 15.01
C VAL A 44 -11.74 5.56 14.73
N SER A 45 -10.74 6.39 15.02
CA SER A 45 -9.33 6.02 14.86
C SER A 45 -8.95 4.83 15.74
N VAL A 46 -9.33 4.86 17.02
CA VAL A 46 -9.09 3.75 17.96
C VAL A 46 -9.76 2.46 17.51
N LEU A 47 -11.03 2.53 17.06
CA LEU A 47 -11.75 1.38 16.49
C LEU A 47 -11.06 0.84 15.23
N ASN A 48 -10.62 1.74 14.36
CA ASN A 48 -9.93 1.34 13.13
C ASN A 48 -8.63 0.57 13.44
N VAL A 49 -7.83 1.08 14.39
CA VAL A 49 -6.53 0.48 14.73
C VAL A 49 -6.70 -0.82 15.51
N ASN A 50 -7.60 -0.85 16.49
CA ASN A 50 -7.69 -1.99 17.41
C ASN A 50 -8.65 -3.10 16.95
N LEU A 51 -9.59 -2.80 16.06
CA LEU A 51 -10.59 -3.75 15.62
C LEU A 51 -10.60 -3.95 14.11
N PHE A 52 -10.82 -2.89 13.33
CA PHE A 52 -11.03 -3.05 11.89
C PHE A 52 -9.76 -3.45 11.15
N THR A 53 -8.62 -2.87 11.50
CA THR A 53 -7.33 -3.21 10.87
C THR A 53 -6.91 -4.66 11.17
N PRO A 54 -6.89 -5.14 12.44
CA PRO A 54 -6.60 -6.55 12.71
C PRO A 54 -7.60 -7.52 12.06
N ALA A 55 -8.90 -7.21 12.10
CA ALA A 55 -9.92 -8.03 11.45
C ALA A 55 -9.74 -8.11 9.93
N LEU A 56 -9.45 -6.99 9.29
CA LEU A 56 -9.15 -6.93 7.86
C LEU A 56 -7.90 -7.75 7.52
N ILE A 57 -6.83 -7.57 8.28
CA ILE A 57 -5.58 -8.32 8.12
C ILE A 57 -5.86 -9.82 8.23
N PHE A 58 -6.52 -10.23 9.31
CA PHE A 58 -6.85 -11.64 9.53
C PHE A 58 -7.68 -12.21 8.39
N SER A 59 -8.76 -11.53 7.99
CA SER A 59 -9.65 -11.98 6.91
C SER A 59 -8.91 -12.12 5.58
N LYS A 60 -8.04 -11.18 5.26
CA LYS A 60 -7.28 -11.20 3.99
C LYS A 60 -6.16 -12.24 4.00
N LEU A 61 -5.42 -12.37 5.11
CA LEU A 61 -4.37 -13.37 5.23
C LEU A 61 -4.94 -14.79 5.33
N ALA A 62 -5.93 -15.01 6.19
CA ALA A 62 -6.52 -16.34 6.39
C ALA A 62 -7.12 -16.93 5.09
N SER A 63 -7.70 -16.08 4.25
CA SER A 63 -8.25 -16.51 2.95
C SER A 63 -7.19 -16.77 1.87
N SER A 64 -5.97 -16.21 2.03
CA SER A 64 -4.96 -16.19 0.98
C SER A 64 -3.76 -17.10 1.24
N LEU A 65 -3.50 -17.46 2.51
CA LEU A 65 -2.30 -18.20 2.91
C LEU A 65 -2.53 -19.72 2.94
N SER A 66 -1.90 -20.40 2.01
CA SER A 66 -1.60 -21.84 2.08
C SER A 66 -0.11 -22.00 2.41
N LEU A 67 0.26 -23.07 3.12
CA LEU A 67 1.67 -23.33 3.50
C LEU A 67 2.63 -23.36 2.29
N LYS A 68 2.18 -23.88 1.13
CA LYS A 68 2.95 -23.83 -0.11
C LYS A 68 3.16 -22.40 -0.62
N LYS A 69 2.12 -21.57 -0.54
CA LYS A 69 2.21 -20.15 -0.95
C LYS A 69 3.12 -19.32 -0.06
N ILE A 70 3.27 -19.66 1.22
CA ILE A 70 4.17 -18.95 2.14
C ILE A 70 5.63 -19.03 1.68
N ILE A 71 6.04 -20.21 1.18
CA ILE A 71 7.40 -20.42 0.68
C ILE A 71 7.62 -19.66 -0.64
N GLU A 72 6.67 -19.72 -1.56
CA GLU A 72 6.72 -18.99 -2.85
C GLU A 72 6.73 -17.46 -2.65
N ILE A 73 6.06 -16.98 -1.60
CA ILE A 73 5.92 -15.56 -1.28
C ILE A 73 7.08 -15.04 -0.43
N SER A 74 7.99 -15.91 0.05
CA SER A 74 9.11 -15.53 0.94
C SER A 74 10.04 -14.45 0.38
N ILE A 75 10.07 -14.27 -0.94
CA ILE A 75 10.82 -13.20 -1.61
C ILE A 75 10.29 -11.80 -1.25
N ILE A 76 8.99 -11.68 -0.92
CA ILE A 76 8.37 -10.39 -0.62
C ILE A 76 8.90 -9.77 0.67
N PRO A 77 9.00 -10.50 1.81
CA PRO A 77 9.64 -10.00 3.01
C PRO A 77 11.09 -9.54 2.79
N ILE A 78 11.85 -10.27 1.98
CA ILE A 78 13.23 -9.91 1.66
C ILE A 78 13.26 -8.61 0.86
N PHE A 79 12.43 -8.51 -0.20
CA PHE A 79 12.32 -7.30 -1.00
C PHE A 79 11.84 -6.11 -0.15
N TYR A 80 10.87 -6.33 0.75
CA TYR A 80 10.40 -5.31 1.68
C TYR A 80 11.51 -4.82 2.60
N ALA A 81 12.30 -5.72 3.19
CA ALA A 81 13.41 -5.37 4.07
C ALA A 81 14.48 -4.55 3.34
N VAL A 82 14.87 -4.97 2.13
CA VAL A 82 15.84 -4.23 1.29
C VAL A 82 15.30 -2.85 0.92
N SER A 83 14.07 -2.77 0.44
CA SER A 83 13.42 -1.51 0.06
C SER A 83 13.32 -0.54 1.25
N THR A 84 12.95 -1.04 2.42
CA THR A 84 12.90 -0.26 3.66
C THR A 84 14.29 0.24 4.08
N ALA A 85 15.30 -0.63 4.04
CA ALA A 85 16.68 -0.24 4.38
C ALA A 85 17.21 0.86 3.44
N VAL A 86 16.96 0.75 2.13
CA VAL A 86 17.31 1.77 1.15
C VAL A 86 16.57 3.08 1.44
N SER A 87 15.25 3.03 1.72
CA SER A 87 14.45 4.21 2.04
C SER A 87 14.97 4.93 3.30
N VAL A 88 15.28 4.18 4.36
CA VAL A 88 15.89 4.73 5.58
C VAL A 88 17.26 5.34 5.28
N GLY A 89 18.10 4.66 4.51
CA GLY A 89 19.41 5.17 4.11
C GLY A 89 19.32 6.47 3.34
N CYS A 90 18.48 6.51 2.31
CA CYS A 90 18.25 7.71 1.50
C CYS A 90 17.70 8.88 2.32
N SER A 91 16.71 8.61 3.20
CA SER A 91 16.12 9.66 4.05
C SER A 91 17.13 10.23 5.05
N LYS A 92 17.99 9.40 5.66
CA LYS A 92 19.05 9.86 6.56
C LYS A 92 20.12 10.67 5.83
N VAL A 93 20.50 10.27 4.62
CA VAL A 93 21.42 11.05 3.78
C VAL A 93 20.80 12.41 3.41
N ALA A 94 19.54 12.41 2.95
CA ALA A 94 18.82 13.64 2.62
C ALA A 94 18.70 14.57 3.83
N SER A 95 18.35 14.02 5.01
CA SER A 95 18.25 14.80 6.25
C SER A 95 19.57 15.45 6.65
N ARG A 96 20.69 14.74 6.48
CA ARG A 96 22.03 15.30 6.74
C ARG A 96 22.41 16.40 5.75
N LEU A 97 22.13 16.19 4.46
CA LEU A 97 22.42 17.18 3.42
C LEU A 97 21.60 18.47 3.61
N LEU A 98 20.34 18.33 4.02
CA LEU A 98 19.43 19.44 4.27
C LEU A 98 19.59 20.04 5.69
N ARG A 99 20.45 19.47 6.52
CA ARG A 99 20.69 19.89 7.93
C ARG A 99 19.40 19.94 8.75
N LEU A 100 18.53 18.93 8.59
CA LEU A 100 17.27 18.85 9.31
C LEU A 100 17.51 18.53 10.78
N ASN A 101 16.65 19.09 11.62
CA ASN A 101 16.58 18.74 13.06
C ASN A 101 16.12 17.29 13.24
N GLU A 102 16.33 16.74 14.44
CA GLU A 102 15.99 15.34 14.74
C GLU A 102 14.50 15.02 14.48
N PRO A 103 13.51 15.83 14.93
CA PRO A 103 12.10 15.60 14.65
C PRO A 103 11.79 15.64 13.14
N GLU A 104 12.37 16.57 12.41
CA GLU A 104 12.19 16.71 10.96
C GLU A 104 12.79 15.50 10.22
N SER A 105 14.00 15.07 10.62
CA SER A 105 14.64 13.88 10.07
C SER A 105 13.81 12.62 10.31
N ASN A 106 13.22 12.46 11.48
CA ASN A 106 12.35 11.32 11.80
C ASN A 106 11.05 11.38 11.00
N PHE A 107 10.49 12.56 10.82
CA PHE A 107 9.31 12.75 9.95
C PHE A 107 9.60 12.37 8.50
N VAL A 108 10.70 12.87 7.93
CA VAL A 108 11.12 12.53 6.55
C VAL A 108 11.37 11.04 6.41
N THR A 109 12.00 10.41 7.40
CA THR A 109 12.22 8.96 7.42
C THR A 109 10.90 8.20 7.46
N ALA A 110 9.97 8.59 8.31
CA ALA A 110 8.65 7.97 8.39
C ALA A 110 7.88 8.09 7.07
N MET A 111 7.89 9.27 6.45
CA MET A 111 7.23 9.50 5.15
C MET A 111 7.88 8.71 4.01
N SER A 112 9.19 8.47 4.06
CA SER A 112 9.90 7.67 3.06
C SER A 112 9.66 6.17 3.19
N VAL A 113 9.48 5.68 4.42
CA VAL A 113 9.29 4.25 4.72
C VAL A 113 7.81 3.84 4.62
N PHE A 114 6.92 4.67 5.15
CA PHE A 114 5.48 4.35 5.28
C PHE A 114 4.66 4.98 4.16
N GLY A 115 4.97 4.63 2.92
CA GLY A 115 4.21 5.06 1.74
C GLY A 115 2.77 4.50 1.69
N ASN A 116 1.95 5.07 0.81
CA ASN A 116 0.63 4.53 0.51
C ASN A 116 0.77 3.25 -0.32
N SER A 117 0.41 2.12 0.26
CA SER A 117 0.45 0.80 -0.37
C SER A 117 -0.94 0.22 -0.69
N ASN A 118 -2.00 1.03 -0.58
CA ASN A 118 -3.37 0.54 -0.74
C ASN A 118 -3.98 0.92 -2.10
N SER A 119 -4.80 1.94 -2.15
CA SER A 119 -5.69 2.21 -3.30
C SER A 119 -4.93 2.45 -4.60
N LEU A 120 -3.90 3.27 -4.59
CA LEU A 120 -3.17 3.65 -5.80
C LEU A 120 -2.32 2.49 -6.35
N PRO A 121 -1.51 1.77 -5.54
CA PRO A 121 -0.79 0.59 -6.02
C PRO A 121 -1.71 -0.55 -6.48
N VAL A 122 -2.84 -0.78 -5.81
CA VAL A 122 -3.81 -1.80 -6.23
C VAL A 122 -4.38 -1.48 -7.60
N SER A 123 -4.85 -0.24 -7.83
CA SER A 123 -5.38 0.18 -9.12
C SER A 123 -4.33 0.09 -10.22
N LEU A 124 -3.08 0.48 -9.92
CA LEU A 124 -1.97 0.38 -10.87
C LEU A 124 -1.62 -1.08 -11.19
N THR A 125 -1.60 -1.96 -10.19
CA THR A 125 -1.33 -3.39 -10.39
C THR A 125 -2.38 -4.04 -11.28
N VAL A 126 -3.66 -3.73 -11.06
CA VAL A 126 -4.75 -4.19 -11.94
C VAL A 126 -4.53 -3.68 -13.36
N ALA A 127 -4.29 -2.38 -13.52
CA ALA A 127 -4.05 -1.80 -14.84
C ALA A 127 -2.87 -2.46 -15.58
N LEU A 128 -1.76 -2.68 -14.87
CA LEU A 128 -0.56 -3.31 -15.44
C LEU A 128 -0.80 -4.77 -15.83
N ALA A 129 -1.58 -5.51 -15.05
CA ALA A 129 -1.93 -6.91 -15.36
C ALA A 129 -2.68 -7.05 -16.68
N TYR A 130 -3.50 -6.06 -17.05
CA TYR A 130 -4.24 -6.06 -18.32
C TYR A 130 -3.47 -5.43 -19.49
N THR A 131 -2.41 -4.71 -19.22
CA THR A 131 -1.72 -3.91 -20.25
C THR A 131 -0.32 -4.40 -20.57
N LEU A 132 0.38 -5.02 -19.65
CA LEU A 132 1.72 -5.54 -19.87
C LEU A 132 1.66 -6.94 -20.49
N PRO A 133 2.38 -7.17 -21.59
CA PRO A 133 2.57 -8.51 -22.13
C PRO A 133 3.58 -9.30 -21.28
N ASN A 134 3.54 -10.62 -21.36
CA ASN A 134 4.50 -11.55 -20.76
C ASN A 134 4.56 -11.50 -19.23
N LEU A 135 3.44 -11.28 -18.57
CA LEU A 135 3.27 -11.44 -17.12
C LEU A 135 2.72 -12.82 -16.75
N ASP A 136 2.37 -13.62 -17.78
CA ASP A 136 1.95 -15.00 -17.66
C ASP A 136 3.11 -15.88 -17.17
N TRP A 137 2.77 -16.85 -16.33
CA TRP A 137 3.71 -17.82 -15.82
C TRP A 137 3.50 -19.17 -16.49
N ASP A 138 4.52 -19.70 -17.14
CA ASP A 138 4.48 -21.01 -17.84
C ASP A 138 4.04 -22.18 -16.92
N ILE A 139 4.20 -22.01 -15.58
CA ILE A 139 3.82 -23.01 -14.59
C ILE A 139 2.31 -23.02 -14.30
N VAL A 140 1.59 -21.97 -14.69
CA VAL A 140 0.15 -21.82 -14.44
C VAL A 140 -0.60 -22.07 -15.73
N SER A 141 -1.30 -23.22 -15.82
CA SER A 141 -2.18 -23.49 -16.95
C SER A 141 -3.28 -22.42 -17.04
N ASP A 142 -3.49 -21.85 -18.24
CA ASP A 142 -4.48 -20.79 -18.50
C ASP A 142 -4.30 -19.53 -17.65
N ASP A 143 -3.07 -19.02 -17.56
CA ASP A 143 -2.83 -17.74 -16.89
C ASP A 143 -3.45 -16.61 -17.72
N ASN A 144 -4.42 -15.92 -17.14
CA ASN A 144 -5.15 -14.84 -17.77
C ASN A 144 -4.94 -13.52 -16.96
N PRO A 145 -5.26 -12.35 -17.52
CA PRO A 145 -5.08 -11.07 -16.86
C PRO A 145 -5.73 -10.99 -15.47
N ASP A 146 -6.86 -11.66 -15.25
CA ASP A 146 -7.54 -11.72 -13.94
C ASP A 146 -6.73 -12.46 -12.90
N LYS A 147 -6.13 -13.59 -13.26
CA LYS A 147 -5.25 -14.37 -12.38
C LYS A 147 -3.96 -13.60 -12.08
N ILE A 148 -3.39 -12.93 -13.09
CA ILE A 148 -2.22 -12.06 -12.93
C ILE A 148 -2.53 -10.90 -11.99
N ALA A 149 -3.65 -10.21 -12.17
CA ALA A 149 -4.12 -9.14 -11.30
C ALA A 149 -4.31 -9.63 -9.85
N SER A 150 -4.99 -10.76 -9.67
CA SER A 150 -5.23 -11.36 -8.35
C SER A 150 -3.94 -11.72 -7.64
N ARG A 151 -2.95 -12.25 -8.36
CA ARG A 151 -1.60 -12.56 -7.86
C ARG A 151 -0.86 -11.30 -7.44
N GLY A 152 -0.88 -10.27 -8.28
CA GLY A 152 -0.27 -8.98 -8.00
C GLY A 152 -0.89 -8.29 -6.77
N ILE A 153 -2.22 -8.33 -6.65
CA ILE A 153 -2.93 -7.81 -5.47
C ILE A 153 -2.54 -8.57 -4.20
N LEU A 154 -2.43 -9.90 -4.27
CA LEU A 154 -2.00 -10.72 -3.14
C LEU A 154 -0.59 -10.31 -2.66
N TYR A 155 0.36 -10.13 -3.57
CA TYR A 155 1.73 -9.71 -3.25
C TYR A 155 1.75 -8.31 -2.63
N LEU A 156 0.97 -7.40 -3.18
CA LEU A 156 0.78 -6.06 -2.62
C LEU A 156 0.20 -6.07 -1.21
N LEU A 157 -0.81 -6.89 -0.96
CA LEU A 157 -1.41 -7.04 0.37
C LEU A 157 -0.40 -7.53 1.40
N ILE A 158 0.43 -8.50 1.04
CA ILE A 158 1.49 -9.01 1.95
C ILE A 158 2.53 -7.92 2.23
N PHE A 159 2.99 -7.25 1.18
CA PHE A 159 3.92 -6.11 1.32
C PHE A 159 3.35 -5.02 2.23
N GLN A 160 2.06 -4.70 2.07
CA GLN A 160 1.34 -3.75 2.90
C GLN A 160 1.27 -4.19 4.37
N GLN A 161 1.02 -5.48 4.63
CA GLN A 161 0.95 -5.99 6.00
C GLN A 161 2.29 -5.91 6.72
N LEU A 162 3.38 -6.21 6.02
CA LEU A 162 4.74 -6.00 6.57
C LEU A 162 4.97 -4.53 6.92
N GLY A 163 4.52 -3.61 6.07
CA GLY A 163 4.54 -2.18 6.33
C GLY A 163 3.72 -1.78 7.56
N GLN A 164 2.55 -2.36 7.76
CA GLN A 164 1.74 -2.12 8.96
C GLN A 164 2.42 -2.64 10.22
N VAL A 165 2.95 -3.87 10.20
CA VAL A 165 3.69 -4.44 11.32
C VAL A 165 4.87 -3.54 11.69
N LEU A 166 5.67 -3.11 10.72
CA LEU A 166 6.82 -2.24 10.96
C LEU A 166 6.38 -0.88 11.51
N ARG A 167 5.31 -0.29 10.98
CA ARG A 167 4.76 0.99 11.43
C ARG A 167 4.37 0.95 12.91
N TRP A 168 3.67 -0.11 13.32
CA TRP A 168 3.15 -0.22 14.68
C TRP A 168 4.16 -0.77 15.69
N SER A 169 5.27 -1.36 15.22
CA SER A 169 6.33 -1.86 16.13
C SER A 169 7.47 -0.88 16.29
N TRP A 170 7.90 -0.23 15.23
CA TRP A 170 9.10 0.63 15.22
C TRP A 170 8.81 2.09 14.87
N GLY A 171 7.69 2.38 14.21
CA GLY A 171 7.31 3.74 13.81
C GLY A 171 6.64 4.55 14.93
N TYR A 172 6.54 4.03 16.17
CA TYR A 172 5.92 4.68 17.32
C TYR A 172 6.93 5.42 18.19
#